data_f6a45cd9c2d6557c200a97a3fa14cfd8
#
_entry.id   f6a45cd9c2d6557c200a97a3fa14cfd8
#
_cell.length_a   1.000
_cell.length_b   1.000
_cell.length_c   1.000
_cell.angle_alpha   90.00
_cell.angle_beta   90.00
_cell.angle_gamma   90.00
#
_symmetry.space_group_name_H-M   'P 1'
#
loop_
_entity.id
_entity.type
_entity.pdbx_description
1 polymer ?
#
loop_
_entity_poly.entity_id
_entity_poly.type
_entity_poly.pdbx_seq_one_letter_code
_entity_poly.pdbx_strand_id
1 'polypeptide(L)'
;TALASHFLGDDEAAELIKRAALADVNITTLTSCNLYLMNMNRRGPTRVKELVNAGVNVAVASDDVREVLRPYGNCDLLEEALLTAKVHQMGSSKELRQVFDMISYNAARNCLMENYGVDEGCKADLVVLNAPTPEQAILDQCSKPYVLKAGSVVARNGKLC
;
A
#
# COMPACT_ATOMS: atom_id res chain seq x y z
N THR A 1 10.26 -3.09 11.40
CA THR A 1 10.21 -4.56 11.38
C THR A 1 11.52 -5.15 10.91
N ALA A 2 11.80 -6.43 11.21
CA ALA A 2 13.04 -7.12 10.81
C ALA A 2 13.26 -7.05 9.28
N LEU A 3 12.22 -7.22 8.48
CA LEU A 3 12.28 -7.19 7.01
C LEU A 3 12.53 -5.80 6.40
N ALA A 4 12.56 -4.76 7.21
CA ALA A 4 12.97 -3.41 6.83
C ALA A 4 14.30 -3.01 7.51
N SER A 5 15.09 -3.97 7.99
CA SER A 5 16.39 -3.73 8.64
C SER A 5 17.54 -3.89 7.66
N HIS A 6 18.48 -2.95 7.65
CA HIS A 6 19.74 -3.07 6.91
C HIS A 6 20.68 -4.15 7.47
N PHE A 7 20.40 -4.66 8.67
CA PHE A 7 21.25 -5.67 9.30
C PHE A 7 20.84 -7.10 8.95
N LEU A 8 19.67 -7.29 8.34
CA LEU A 8 19.19 -8.62 7.97
C LEU A 8 19.87 -9.09 6.70
N GLY A 9 20.66 -10.16 6.78
CA GLY A 9 21.27 -10.82 5.64
C GLY A 9 20.24 -11.45 4.71
N ASP A 10 20.61 -11.71 3.45
CA ASP A 10 19.69 -12.24 2.44
C ASP A 10 19.16 -13.63 2.80
N ASP A 11 20.01 -14.52 3.31
CA ASP A 11 19.60 -15.88 3.72
C ASP A 11 18.61 -15.85 4.89
N GLU A 12 18.87 -14.99 5.89
CA GLU A 12 18.00 -14.82 7.05
C GLU A 12 16.65 -14.19 6.64
N ALA A 13 16.68 -13.23 5.72
CA ALA A 13 15.48 -12.64 5.16
C ALA A 13 14.64 -13.66 4.39
N ALA A 14 15.28 -14.48 3.55
CA ALA A 14 14.60 -15.52 2.79
C ALA A 14 13.90 -16.54 3.71
N GLU A 15 14.56 -16.96 4.79
CA GLU A 15 13.95 -17.88 5.76
C GLU A 15 12.76 -17.24 6.51
N LEU A 16 12.87 -15.98 6.91
CA LEU A 16 11.76 -15.24 7.53
C LEU A 16 10.57 -15.07 6.57
N ILE A 17 10.83 -14.75 5.31
CA ILE A 17 9.80 -14.60 4.27
C ILE A 17 9.08 -15.93 4.05
N LYS A 18 9.82 -17.03 3.95
CA LYS A 18 9.25 -18.38 3.84
C LYS A 18 8.36 -18.72 5.01
N ARG A 19 8.81 -18.44 6.23
CA ARG A 19 8.02 -18.67 7.45
C ARG A 19 6.76 -17.80 7.48
N ALA A 20 6.86 -16.53 7.06
CA ALA A 20 5.70 -15.63 6.97
C ALA A 20 4.66 -16.16 5.97
N ALA A 21 5.10 -16.65 4.81
CA ALA A 21 4.24 -17.25 3.80
C ALA A 21 3.53 -18.51 4.32
N LEU A 22 4.27 -19.42 4.95
CA LEU A 22 3.72 -20.66 5.51
C LEU A 22 2.72 -20.42 6.65
N ALA A 23 2.90 -19.35 7.41
CA ALA A 23 2.02 -18.97 8.52
C ALA A 23 0.86 -18.04 8.10
N ASP A 24 0.69 -17.78 6.81
CA ASP A 24 -0.30 -16.83 6.23
C ASP A 24 -0.28 -15.45 6.93
N VAL A 25 0.93 -14.96 7.25
CA VAL A 25 1.11 -13.66 7.91
C VAL A 25 0.92 -12.55 6.89
N ASN A 26 0.06 -11.59 7.21
CA ASN A 26 -0.10 -10.36 6.43
C ASN A 26 0.97 -9.33 6.82
N ILE A 27 1.55 -8.65 5.85
CA ILE A 27 2.58 -7.63 6.05
C ILE A 27 2.05 -6.28 5.55
N THR A 28 2.19 -5.23 6.37
CA THR A 28 1.98 -3.85 5.90
C THR A 28 3.33 -3.17 5.77
N THR A 29 3.66 -2.70 4.56
CA THR A 29 4.84 -1.87 4.31
C THR A 29 4.50 -0.40 4.46
N LEU A 30 5.45 0.36 5.01
CA LEU A 30 5.35 1.79 5.31
C LEU A 30 6.47 2.51 4.56
N THR A 31 6.43 2.49 3.22
CA THR A 31 7.59 2.87 2.39
C THR A 31 8.07 4.27 2.68
N SER A 32 7.18 5.26 2.72
CA SER A 32 7.54 6.65 2.97
C SER A 32 8.09 6.87 4.39
N CYS A 33 7.49 6.24 5.38
CA CYS A 33 7.98 6.29 6.75
C CYS A 33 9.35 5.62 6.89
N ASN A 34 9.53 4.44 6.31
CA ASN A 34 10.82 3.73 6.34
C ASN A 34 11.94 4.55 5.69
N LEU A 35 11.68 5.20 4.57
CA LEU A 35 12.65 6.09 3.91
C LEU A 35 13.00 7.30 4.79
N TYR A 36 12.02 7.94 5.38
CA TYR A 36 12.24 9.09 6.25
C TYR A 36 13.09 8.74 7.48
N LEU A 37 12.81 7.59 8.10
CA LEU A 37 13.52 7.12 9.29
C LEU A 37 14.84 6.38 9.00
N MET A 38 15.20 6.20 7.74
CA MET A 38 16.35 5.43 7.29
C MET A 38 17.66 5.86 7.93
N ASN A 39 17.92 7.18 7.99
CA ASN A 39 19.13 7.72 8.60
C ASN A 39 19.11 7.70 10.13
N MET A 40 17.94 7.70 10.75
CA MET A 40 17.83 7.77 12.21
C MET A 40 17.97 6.40 12.88
N ASN A 41 17.42 5.35 12.27
CA ASN A 41 17.31 4.03 12.88
C ASN A 41 17.88 2.90 12.01
N ARG A 42 18.65 3.24 10.99
CA ARG A 42 19.19 2.28 10.01
C ARG A 42 18.10 1.35 9.45
N ARG A 43 16.90 1.87 9.29
CA ARG A 43 15.82 1.18 8.59
C ARG A 43 16.09 1.22 7.09
N GLY A 44 15.70 0.16 6.39
CA GLY A 44 15.70 0.11 4.95
C GLY A 44 14.28 -0.04 4.42
N PRO A 45 14.11 -0.04 3.10
CA PRO A 45 12.84 -0.44 2.50
C PRO A 45 12.54 -1.91 2.85
N THR A 46 11.27 -2.22 3.05
CA THR A 46 10.79 -3.59 3.21
C THR A 46 11.10 -4.41 1.95
N ARG A 47 11.38 -5.70 2.07
CA ARG A 47 11.65 -6.59 0.93
C ARG A 47 10.36 -6.98 0.18
N VAL A 48 9.67 -5.97 -0.38
CA VAL A 48 8.31 -6.11 -0.95
C VAL A 48 8.25 -7.13 -2.08
N LYS A 49 9.17 -7.07 -3.05
CA LYS A 49 9.17 -8.02 -4.18
C LYS A 49 9.36 -9.46 -3.73
N GLU A 50 10.26 -9.68 -2.79
CA GLU A 50 10.55 -11.01 -2.26
C GLU A 50 9.33 -11.57 -1.52
N LEU A 51 8.65 -10.74 -0.70
CA LEU A 51 7.42 -11.10 0.00
C LEU A 51 6.30 -11.46 -0.98
N VAL A 52 6.05 -10.62 -1.98
CA VAL A 52 5.03 -10.85 -3.00
C VAL A 52 5.31 -12.11 -3.80
N ASN A 53 6.57 -12.33 -4.20
CA ASN A 53 6.98 -13.53 -4.94
C ASN A 53 6.82 -14.81 -4.11
N ALA A 54 6.93 -14.72 -2.79
CA ALA A 54 6.69 -15.82 -1.87
C ALA A 54 5.20 -16.04 -1.54
N GLY A 55 4.30 -15.22 -2.10
CA GLY A 55 2.85 -15.34 -1.87
C GLY A 55 2.34 -14.68 -0.58
N VAL A 56 3.18 -13.90 0.11
CA VAL A 56 2.77 -13.15 1.30
C VAL A 56 1.83 -12.01 0.88
N ASN A 57 0.72 -11.84 1.61
CA ASN A 57 -0.16 -10.70 1.40
C ASN A 57 0.51 -9.43 1.92
N VAL A 58 0.85 -8.52 1.01
CA VAL A 58 1.48 -7.24 1.33
C VAL A 58 0.51 -6.11 1.07
N ALA A 59 0.32 -5.26 2.08
CA ALA A 59 -0.42 -4.00 1.99
C ALA A 59 0.54 -2.81 2.11
N VAL A 60 0.11 -1.64 1.65
CA VAL A 60 0.81 -0.36 1.79
C VAL A 60 -0.02 0.58 2.65
N ALA A 61 0.65 1.26 3.57
CA ALA A 61 0.06 2.32 4.36
C ALA A 61 1.04 3.50 4.54
N SER A 62 0.51 4.66 4.89
CA SER A 62 1.29 5.88 5.06
C SER A 62 2.04 5.93 6.40
N ASP A 63 1.58 5.18 7.43
CA ASP A 63 1.94 5.43 8.82
C ASP A 63 1.35 6.79 9.29
N ASP A 64 1.89 7.37 10.35
CA ASP A 64 1.43 8.66 10.84
C ASP A 64 1.56 9.78 9.80
N VAL A 65 0.64 10.72 9.85
CA VAL A 65 0.56 11.82 8.90
C VAL A 65 0.63 13.15 9.65
N ARG A 66 1.64 13.97 9.33
CA ARG A 66 1.84 15.31 9.89
C ARG A 66 1.91 15.34 11.42
N GLU A 67 2.65 14.41 11.99
CA GLU A 67 2.93 14.33 13.42
C GLU A 67 4.40 14.69 13.72
N VAL A 68 4.77 14.71 15.02
CA VAL A 68 6.09 15.22 15.47
C VAL A 68 7.28 14.48 14.87
N LEU A 69 7.17 13.14 14.73
CA LEU A 69 8.26 12.32 14.19
C LEU A 69 8.26 12.28 12.65
N ARG A 70 7.11 12.55 12.03
CA ARG A 70 6.95 12.55 10.57
C ARG A 70 6.02 13.68 10.12
N PRO A 71 6.57 14.87 9.80
CA PRO A 71 5.77 16.05 9.47
C PRO A 71 5.18 16.04 8.04
N TYR A 72 5.27 14.93 7.34
CA TYR A 72 4.85 14.76 5.94
C TYR A 72 3.58 13.93 5.80
N GLY A 73 3.11 13.85 4.56
CA GLY A 73 1.96 13.04 4.16
C GLY A 73 0.67 13.84 4.00
N ASN A 74 -0.24 13.28 3.25
CA ASN A 74 -1.53 13.88 2.87
C ASN A 74 -2.69 12.86 2.93
N CYS A 75 -2.46 11.65 3.45
CA CYS A 75 -3.39 10.52 3.46
C CYS A 75 -3.75 10.00 2.05
N ASP A 76 -2.97 10.33 1.01
CA ASP A 76 -3.22 9.85 -0.34
C ASP A 76 -2.48 8.53 -0.59
N LEU A 77 -3.23 7.43 -0.68
CA LEU A 77 -2.65 6.11 -0.94
C LEU A 77 -2.12 5.94 -2.36
N LEU A 78 -2.54 6.75 -3.35
CA LEU A 78 -1.91 6.73 -4.68
C LEU A 78 -0.48 7.26 -4.62
N GLU A 79 -0.21 8.26 -3.77
CA GLU A 79 1.16 8.76 -3.54
C GLU A 79 2.04 7.68 -2.91
N GLU A 80 1.54 6.99 -1.87
CA GLU A 80 2.24 5.87 -1.23
C GLU A 80 2.47 4.71 -2.20
N ALA A 81 1.50 4.41 -3.07
CA ALA A 81 1.62 3.41 -4.12
C ALA A 81 2.71 3.76 -5.13
N LEU A 82 2.73 5.00 -5.63
CA LEU A 82 3.76 5.45 -6.57
C LEU A 82 5.17 5.39 -5.95
N LEU A 83 5.29 5.82 -4.70
CA LEU A 83 6.54 5.75 -3.97
C LEU A 83 7.00 4.30 -3.77
N THR A 84 6.08 3.42 -3.39
CA THR A 84 6.34 1.98 -3.24
C THR A 84 6.79 1.36 -4.56
N ALA A 85 6.10 1.66 -5.67
CA ALA A 85 6.48 1.20 -7.00
C ALA A 85 7.91 1.62 -7.37
N LYS A 86 8.26 2.89 -7.15
CA LYS A 86 9.59 3.45 -7.45
C LYS A 86 10.69 2.82 -6.60
N VAL A 87 10.50 2.78 -5.28
CA VAL A 87 11.52 2.28 -4.32
C VAL A 87 11.80 0.80 -4.52
N HIS A 88 10.78 0.03 -4.82
CA HIS A 88 10.90 -1.41 -5.01
C HIS A 88 11.03 -1.82 -6.49
N GLN A 89 11.20 -0.84 -7.40
CA GLN A 89 11.41 -1.08 -8.84
C GLN A 89 10.29 -1.96 -9.46
N MET A 90 9.05 -1.66 -9.11
CA MET A 90 7.85 -2.35 -9.58
C MET A 90 7.22 -1.54 -10.72
N GLY A 91 7.77 -1.65 -11.93
CA GLY A 91 7.41 -0.76 -13.05
C GLY A 91 6.65 -1.41 -14.21
N SER A 92 6.54 -2.74 -14.26
CA SER A 92 5.71 -3.41 -15.27
C SER A 92 4.23 -3.24 -14.98
N SER A 93 3.36 -3.35 -16.00
CA SER A 93 1.90 -3.27 -15.79
C SER A 93 1.40 -4.26 -14.75
N LYS A 94 1.95 -5.48 -14.74
CA LYS A 94 1.63 -6.48 -13.73
C LYS A 94 2.01 -6.03 -12.32
N GLU A 95 3.22 -5.49 -12.15
CA GLU A 95 3.70 -5.02 -10.85
C GLU A 95 2.94 -3.79 -10.37
N LEU A 96 2.63 -2.84 -11.24
CA LEU A 96 1.80 -1.67 -10.89
C LEU A 96 0.39 -2.10 -10.46
N ARG A 97 -0.17 -3.13 -11.10
CA ARG A 97 -1.44 -3.71 -10.65
C ARG A 97 -1.32 -4.31 -9.26
N GLN A 98 -0.25 -5.06 -8.98
CA GLN A 98 0.02 -5.59 -7.64
C GLN A 98 0.15 -4.48 -6.60
N VAL A 99 0.82 -3.37 -6.95
CA VAL A 99 0.93 -2.21 -6.04
C VAL A 99 -0.43 -1.55 -5.80
N PHE A 100 -1.29 -1.48 -6.82
CA PHE A 100 -2.67 -0.99 -6.64
C PHE A 100 -3.46 -1.91 -5.70
N ASP A 101 -3.31 -3.21 -5.84
CA ASP A 101 -3.97 -4.17 -4.94
C ASP A 101 -3.45 -4.03 -3.50
N MET A 102 -2.18 -3.64 -3.28
CA MET A 102 -1.63 -3.39 -1.94
C MET A 102 -2.30 -2.22 -1.22
N ILE A 103 -2.81 -1.23 -1.93
CA ILE A 103 -3.54 -0.09 -1.35
C ILE A 103 -5.06 -0.31 -1.32
N SER A 104 -5.55 -1.43 -1.81
CA SER A 104 -6.97 -1.76 -1.91
C SER A 104 -7.29 -3.15 -1.36
N TYR A 105 -7.34 -4.17 -2.19
CA TYR A 105 -7.76 -5.53 -1.79
C TYR A 105 -6.85 -6.17 -0.74
N ASN A 106 -5.54 -6.01 -0.87
CA ASN A 106 -4.60 -6.56 0.12
C ASN A 106 -4.72 -5.84 1.47
N ALA A 107 -4.92 -4.51 1.44
CA ALA A 107 -5.16 -3.73 2.65
C ALA A 107 -6.48 -4.12 3.33
N ALA A 108 -7.54 -4.33 2.56
CA ALA A 108 -8.81 -4.82 3.07
C ALA A 108 -8.67 -6.21 3.74
N ARG A 109 -7.91 -7.12 3.12
CA ARG A 109 -7.58 -8.43 3.71
C ARG A 109 -6.82 -8.28 5.04
N ASN A 110 -5.83 -7.38 5.12
CA ASN A 110 -5.11 -7.10 6.38
C ASN A 110 -6.03 -6.58 7.48
N CYS A 111 -7.05 -5.81 7.12
CA CYS A 111 -8.04 -5.26 8.04
C CYS A 111 -9.19 -6.23 8.33
N LEU A 112 -9.16 -7.46 7.80
CA LEU A 112 -10.22 -8.46 7.92
C LEU A 112 -11.59 -7.89 7.48
N MET A 113 -11.60 -7.05 6.45
CA MET A 113 -12.82 -6.45 5.92
C MET A 113 -13.60 -7.48 5.11
N GLU A 114 -14.85 -7.69 5.47
CA GLU A 114 -15.79 -8.51 4.72
C GLU A 114 -16.54 -7.66 3.69
N ASN A 115 -16.94 -8.30 2.59
CA ASN A 115 -17.73 -7.67 1.52
C ASN A 115 -17.07 -6.39 0.96
N TYR A 116 -15.74 -6.43 0.79
CA TYR A 116 -14.95 -5.37 0.17
C TYR A 116 -14.74 -5.67 -1.32
N GLY A 117 -15.05 -4.69 -2.17
CA GLY A 117 -14.86 -4.80 -3.61
C GLY A 117 -15.87 -3.98 -4.40
N VAL A 118 -15.91 -4.21 -5.72
CA VAL A 118 -16.81 -3.55 -6.66
C VAL A 118 -17.91 -4.48 -7.18
N ASP A 119 -17.95 -5.70 -6.68
CA ASP A 119 -18.94 -6.71 -7.09
C ASP A 119 -20.29 -6.52 -6.38
N GLU A 120 -21.35 -7.10 -6.93
CA GLU A 120 -22.66 -7.13 -6.30
C GLU A 120 -22.60 -7.78 -4.92
N GLY A 121 -23.23 -7.15 -3.93
CA GLY A 121 -23.21 -7.59 -2.54
C GLY A 121 -22.07 -6.99 -1.69
N CYS A 122 -21.10 -6.33 -2.31
CA CYS A 122 -20.08 -5.61 -1.58
C CYS A 122 -20.61 -4.27 -1.03
N LYS A 123 -19.96 -3.79 0.04
CA LYS A 123 -20.25 -2.44 0.57
C LYS A 123 -19.86 -1.39 -0.46
N ALA A 124 -20.74 -0.45 -0.74
CA ALA A 124 -20.45 0.65 -1.66
C ALA A 124 -19.56 1.74 -1.01
N ASP A 125 -18.38 1.33 -0.53
CA ASP A 125 -17.28 2.18 -0.06
C ASP A 125 -16.30 2.32 -1.21
N LEU A 126 -16.49 3.34 -2.06
CA LEU A 126 -15.86 3.45 -3.36
C LEU A 126 -15.14 4.78 -3.53
N VAL A 127 -14.03 4.76 -4.26
CA VAL A 127 -13.36 5.96 -4.76
C VAL A 127 -13.38 5.90 -6.29
N VAL A 128 -13.98 6.91 -6.92
CA VAL A 128 -13.92 7.07 -8.38
C VAL A 128 -12.60 7.75 -8.73
N LEU A 129 -11.82 7.11 -9.58
CA LEU A 129 -10.53 7.61 -10.06
C LEU A 129 -10.67 8.12 -11.50
N ASN A 130 -10.14 9.31 -11.77
CA ASN A 130 -10.12 9.86 -13.12
C ASN A 130 -8.94 9.30 -13.93
N ALA A 131 -8.95 8.00 -14.14
CA ALA A 131 -7.94 7.27 -14.90
C ALA A 131 -8.56 6.07 -15.60
N PRO A 132 -8.07 5.66 -16.79
CA PRO A 132 -8.62 4.53 -17.53
C PRO A 132 -8.28 3.18 -16.90
N THR A 133 -7.19 3.08 -16.15
CA THR A 133 -6.76 1.86 -15.48
C THR A 133 -6.17 2.16 -14.10
N PRO A 134 -6.14 1.17 -13.18
CA PRO A 134 -5.50 1.32 -11.89
C PRO A 134 -4.00 1.67 -11.98
N GLU A 135 -3.30 1.11 -12.95
CA GLU A 135 -1.89 1.38 -13.21
C GLU A 135 -1.69 2.86 -13.58
N GLN A 136 -2.54 3.36 -14.48
CA GLN A 136 -2.50 4.76 -14.88
C GLN A 136 -2.88 5.70 -13.73
N ALA A 137 -3.80 5.29 -12.87
CA ALA A 137 -4.14 6.05 -11.66
C ALA A 137 -2.94 6.29 -10.75
N ILE A 138 -2.07 5.28 -10.58
CA ILE A 138 -0.81 5.41 -9.83
C ILE A 138 0.16 6.35 -10.56
N LEU A 139 0.36 6.14 -11.86
CA LEU A 139 1.36 6.90 -12.63
C LEU A 139 1.02 8.39 -12.71
N ASP A 140 -0.25 8.71 -12.96
CA ASP A 140 -0.72 10.08 -13.16
C ASP A 140 -1.13 10.79 -11.88
N GLN A 141 -1.18 10.05 -10.73
CA GLN A 141 -1.68 10.62 -9.46
C GLN A 141 -3.04 11.30 -9.66
N CYS A 142 -3.93 10.61 -10.33
CA CYS A 142 -5.16 11.15 -10.88
C CYS A 142 -6.10 11.75 -9.81
N SER A 143 -6.98 12.65 -10.23
CA SER A 143 -8.01 13.21 -9.37
C SER A 143 -9.05 12.18 -8.95
N LYS A 144 -9.67 12.42 -7.80
CA LYS A 144 -10.69 11.58 -7.17
C LYS A 144 -12.02 12.37 -7.14
N PRO A 145 -12.77 12.38 -8.26
CA PRO A 145 -13.97 13.19 -8.37
C PRO A 145 -15.04 12.84 -7.34
N TYR A 146 -15.15 11.58 -6.95
CA TYR A 146 -16.13 11.15 -5.96
C TYR A 146 -15.53 10.15 -4.97
N VAL A 147 -15.91 10.31 -3.70
CA VAL A 147 -15.71 9.32 -2.64
C VAL A 147 -17.07 8.96 -2.08
N LEU A 148 -17.37 7.66 -2.05
CA LEU A 148 -18.61 7.13 -1.53
C LEU A 148 -18.36 6.31 -0.26
N LYS A 149 -19.25 6.42 0.70
CA LYS A 149 -19.32 5.60 1.90
C LYS A 149 -20.73 5.06 2.06
N ALA A 150 -20.86 3.74 2.14
CA ALA A 150 -22.14 3.05 2.20
C ALA A 150 -23.15 3.57 1.13
N GLY A 151 -22.67 3.76 -0.10
CA GLY A 151 -23.47 4.23 -1.23
C GLY A 151 -23.75 5.75 -1.26
N SER A 152 -23.41 6.50 -0.22
CA SER A 152 -23.60 7.94 -0.18
C SER A 152 -22.31 8.68 -0.55
N VAL A 153 -22.41 9.72 -1.39
CA VAL A 153 -21.26 10.56 -1.72
C VAL A 153 -20.88 11.40 -0.50
N VAL A 154 -19.68 11.18 0.02
CA VAL A 154 -19.15 11.89 1.20
C VAL A 154 -18.11 12.94 0.86
N ALA A 155 -17.51 12.87 -0.34
CA ALA A 155 -16.64 13.94 -0.83
C ALA A 155 -16.71 14.07 -2.36
N ARG A 156 -16.54 15.30 -2.85
CA ARG A 156 -16.46 15.64 -4.28
C ARG A 156 -15.22 16.52 -4.53
N ASN A 157 -14.39 16.12 -5.49
CA ASN A 157 -13.19 16.89 -5.88
C ASN A 157 -12.33 17.31 -4.67
N GLY A 158 -12.14 16.40 -3.70
CA GLY A 158 -11.33 16.63 -2.51
C GLY A 158 -11.99 17.46 -1.40
N LYS A 159 -13.27 17.78 -1.51
CA LYS A 159 -14.06 18.52 -0.47
C LYS A 159 -15.13 17.61 0.09
N LEU A 160 -15.28 17.62 1.41
CA LEU A 160 -16.39 16.94 2.09
C LEU A 160 -17.73 17.57 1.68
N CYS A 161 -18.75 16.70 1.54
CA CYS A 161 -20.14 17.10 1.25
C CYS A 161 -20.92 17.35 2.52
#